data_7b3c265798e3bdfc6e4440557492c8bd
#
_entry.id   7b3c265798e3bdfc6e4440557492c8bd
#
_cell.length_a   1.000
_cell.length_b   1.000
_cell.length_c   1.000
_cell.angle_alpha   90.00
_cell.angle_beta   90.00
_cell.angle_gamma   90.00
#
_symmetry.space_group_name_H-M   'P 1'
#
loop_
_entity.id
_entity.type
_entity.pdbx_description
1 polymer ?
#
loop_
_entity_poly.entity_id
_entity_poly.type
_entity_poly.pdbx_seq_one_letter_code
_entity_poly.pdbx_strand_id
1 'polypeptide(L)'
;MKTLMSSLILASVAALSATAVTAPALAQDASIVVTVEEIRDGGTLEVALYNSAESWDGDEPLSFDRAEPVDGRVTLTFDGLEAGEYAVRIYHDENADRQFNMNFMGVPTEGYGFSNNPFPRFRGARFDEAVFTVAAGDAHEETIELMGGGYW
;
A
#
# COMPACT_ATOMS: atom_id res chain seq x y z
N MET A 1 83.50 -17.20 -35.09
CA MET A 1 82.44 -16.21 -35.28
C MET A 1 81.16 -16.85 -34.77
N LYS A 2 80.65 -16.34 -33.62
CA LYS A 2 79.52 -16.93 -32.94
C LYS A 2 78.29 -16.10 -33.23
N THR A 3 77.34 -16.66 -33.91
CA THR A 3 76.03 -16.02 -34.17
C THR A 3 75.07 -16.31 -33.00
N LEU A 4 74.64 -15.29 -32.34
CA LEU A 4 73.62 -15.34 -31.27
C LEU A 4 72.23 -15.22 -31.90
N MET A 5 71.44 -16.28 -31.79
CA MET A 5 69.99 -16.22 -32.09
C MET A 5 69.23 -15.80 -30.85
N SER A 6 68.64 -14.62 -30.93
CA SER A 6 67.66 -14.15 -29.92
C SER A 6 66.28 -14.74 -30.20
N SER A 7 65.79 -15.55 -29.30
CA SER A 7 64.37 -16.04 -29.30
C SER A 7 63.45 -15.00 -28.66
N LEU A 8 62.52 -14.51 -29.45
CA LEU A 8 61.44 -13.59 -28.98
C LEU A 8 60.27 -14.47 -28.45
N ILE A 9 60.06 -14.44 -27.17
CA ILE A 9 58.90 -15.10 -26.54
C ILE A 9 57.73 -14.12 -26.55
N LEU A 10 56.71 -14.44 -27.35
CA LEU A 10 55.45 -13.68 -27.42
C LEU A 10 54.54 -14.18 -26.30
N ALA A 11 54.38 -13.40 -25.23
CA ALA A 11 53.42 -13.70 -24.16
C ALA A 11 52.04 -13.22 -24.58
N SER A 12 51.15 -14.13 -24.89
CA SER A 12 49.72 -13.86 -25.13
C SER A 12 49.00 -13.70 -23.80
N VAL A 13 48.59 -12.50 -23.48
CA VAL A 13 47.69 -12.19 -22.35
C VAL A 13 46.26 -12.49 -22.79
N ALA A 14 45.70 -13.58 -22.30
CA ALA A 14 44.27 -13.87 -22.47
C ALA A 14 43.48 -13.03 -21.46
N ALA A 15 42.77 -12.01 -21.95
CA ALA A 15 41.83 -11.22 -21.17
C ALA A 15 40.58 -12.06 -20.87
N LEU A 16 40.41 -12.50 -19.64
CA LEU A 16 39.21 -13.16 -19.14
C LEU A 16 38.13 -12.11 -18.93
N SER A 17 37.22 -11.97 -19.90
CA SER A 17 36.03 -11.12 -19.74
C SER A 17 35.06 -11.81 -18.80
N ALA A 18 35.01 -11.37 -17.54
CA ALA A 18 33.99 -11.80 -16.59
C ALA A 18 32.66 -11.14 -16.96
N THR A 19 31.76 -11.87 -17.57
CA THR A 19 30.35 -11.47 -17.72
C THR A 19 29.69 -11.60 -16.34
N ALA A 20 29.43 -10.45 -15.71
CA ALA A 20 28.64 -10.40 -14.51
C ALA A 20 27.21 -10.83 -14.86
N VAL A 21 26.83 -12.05 -14.46
CA VAL A 21 25.43 -12.50 -14.49
C VAL A 21 24.74 -11.79 -13.33
N THR A 22 24.01 -10.71 -13.63
CA THR A 22 23.08 -10.12 -12.66
C THR A 22 21.95 -11.12 -12.45
N ALA A 23 21.94 -11.80 -11.30
CA ALA A 23 20.78 -12.56 -10.87
C ALA A 23 19.58 -11.61 -10.76
N PRO A 24 18.37 -12.00 -11.21
CA PRO A 24 17.19 -11.21 -10.96
C PRO A 24 17.04 -11.07 -9.44
N ALA A 25 16.96 -9.82 -8.95
CA ALA A 25 16.58 -9.57 -7.58
C ALA A 25 15.19 -10.19 -7.42
N LEU A 26 15.04 -11.14 -6.48
CA LEU A 26 13.72 -11.61 -6.08
C LEU A 26 12.98 -10.39 -5.60
N ALA A 27 11.85 -10.06 -6.23
CA ALA A 27 10.95 -9.05 -5.74
C ALA A 27 10.56 -9.48 -4.32
N GLN A 28 10.91 -8.66 -3.33
CA GLN A 28 10.48 -8.91 -1.95
C GLN A 28 9.06 -8.35 -1.85
N ASP A 29 8.14 -9.21 -1.45
CA ASP A 29 6.77 -8.81 -1.22
C ASP A 29 6.72 -7.78 -0.09
N ALA A 30 5.97 -6.73 -0.29
CA ALA A 30 5.70 -5.71 0.70
C ALA A 30 4.39 -6.01 1.43
N SER A 31 4.18 -5.33 2.56
CA SER A 31 2.93 -5.38 3.31
C SER A 31 2.48 -3.99 3.74
N ILE A 32 1.18 -3.84 3.96
CA ILE A 32 0.57 -2.64 4.51
C ILE A 32 -0.22 -3.05 5.75
N VAL A 33 0.12 -2.46 6.89
CA VAL A 33 -0.61 -2.62 8.15
C VAL A 33 -1.48 -1.40 8.37
N VAL A 34 -2.79 -1.58 8.35
CA VAL A 34 -3.77 -0.53 8.61
C VAL A 34 -4.26 -0.65 10.04
N THR A 35 -4.09 0.41 10.82
CA THR A 35 -4.61 0.52 12.19
C THR A 35 -5.64 1.63 12.27
N VAL A 36 -6.78 1.33 12.89
CA VAL A 36 -7.83 2.30 13.21
C VAL A 36 -8.13 2.21 14.69
N GLU A 37 -8.18 3.33 15.35
CA GLU A 37 -8.43 3.45 16.80
C GLU A 37 -9.69 4.28 17.07
N GLU A 38 -10.10 4.27 18.32
CA GLU A 38 -11.27 5.03 18.80
C GLU A 38 -12.57 4.68 18.05
N ILE A 39 -12.67 3.41 17.60
CA ILE A 39 -13.86 2.90 16.93
C ILE A 39 -14.93 2.61 17.99
N ARG A 40 -16.16 3.05 17.75
CA ARG A 40 -17.29 2.73 18.61
C ARG A 40 -17.59 1.24 18.63
N ASP A 41 -18.15 0.76 19.73
CA ASP A 41 -18.51 -0.65 19.87
C ASP A 41 -19.59 -1.07 18.86
N GLY A 42 -19.44 -2.28 18.35
CA GLY A 42 -20.34 -2.90 17.39
C GLY A 42 -20.04 -2.55 15.94
N GLY A 43 -20.77 -3.16 15.02
CA GLY A 43 -20.55 -3.00 13.59
C GLY A 43 -19.27 -3.68 13.09
N THR A 44 -18.90 -3.34 11.87
CA THR A 44 -17.73 -3.88 11.18
C THR A 44 -16.95 -2.76 10.52
N LEU A 45 -15.64 -2.72 10.66
CA LEU A 45 -14.80 -1.83 9.86
C LEU A 45 -14.55 -2.48 8.51
N GLU A 46 -14.93 -1.80 7.45
CA GLU A 46 -14.72 -2.18 6.06
C GLU A 46 -13.51 -1.43 5.51
N VAL A 47 -12.51 -2.16 4.98
CA VAL A 47 -11.22 -1.61 4.55
C VAL A 47 -10.94 -1.99 3.12
N ALA A 48 -10.80 -1.01 2.24
CA ALA A 48 -10.52 -1.18 0.82
C ALA A 48 -9.15 -0.58 0.45
N LEU A 49 -8.30 -1.39 -0.19
CA LEU A 49 -6.98 -1.01 -0.68
C LEU A 49 -7.05 -0.77 -2.19
N TYR A 50 -6.51 0.35 -2.65
CA TYR A 50 -6.44 0.77 -4.05
C TYR A 50 -4.99 1.02 -4.46
N ASN A 51 -4.67 0.80 -5.73
CA ASN A 51 -3.33 1.00 -6.28
C ASN A 51 -3.28 1.96 -7.47
N SER A 52 -4.37 2.64 -7.77
CA SER A 52 -4.43 3.64 -8.83
C SER A 52 -5.62 4.60 -8.66
N ALA A 53 -5.52 5.78 -9.26
CA ALA A 53 -6.62 6.74 -9.29
C ALA A 53 -7.84 6.19 -10.06
N GLU A 54 -7.63 5.40 -11.10
CA GLU A 54 -8.71 4.77 -11.88
C GLU A 54 -9.54 3.81 -11.04
N SER A 55 -8.87 2.91 -10.29
CA SER A 55 -9.51 1.96 -9.39
C SER A 55 -10.22 2.65 -8.22
N TRP A 56 -9.64 3.75 -7.72
CA TRP A 56 -10.24 4.58 -6.67
C TRP A 56 -11.53 5.27 -7.12
N ASP A 57 -11.52 5.88 -8.30
CA ASP A 57 -12.67 6.59 -8.84
C ASP A 57 -13.77 5.61 -9.33
N GLY A 58 -13.37 4.44 -9.81
CA GLY A 58 -14.27 3.35 -10.23
C GLY A 58 -14.85 2.53 -9.08
N ASP A 59 -14.37 2.74 -7.85
CA ASP A 59 -14.69 1.91 -6.67
C ASP A 59 -14.38 0.41 -6.89
N GLU A 60 -13.23 0.15 -7.52
CA GLU A 60 -12.73 -1.20 -7.83
C GLU A 60 -11.45 -1.48 -7.02
N PRO A 61 -11.55 -1.87 -5.72
CA PRO A 61 -10.38 -2.06 -4.88
C PRO A 61 -9.52 -3.23 -5.35
N LEU A 62 -8.20 -3.09 -5.20
CA LEU A 62 -7.23 -4.17 -5.41
C LEU A 62 -7.45 -5.30 -4.40
N SER A 63 -7.74 -4.93 -3.16
CA SER A 63 -8.04 -5.85 -2.06
C SER A 63 -9.04 -5.23 -1.10
N PHE A 64 -9.80 -6.09 -0.45
CA PHE A 64 -10.82 -5.69 0.50
C PHE A 64 -10.79 -6.64 1.69
N ASP A 65 -10.86 -6.09 2.90
CA ASP A 65 -10.93 -6.86 4.13
C ASP A 65 -11.85 -6.17 5.14
N ARG A 66 -12.24 -6.90 6.18
CA ARG A 66 -13.11 -6.38 7.23
C ARG A 66 -12.79 -7.00 8.58
N ALA A 67 -13.04 -6.27 9.65
CA ALA A 67 -12.92 -6.78 11.00
C ALA A 67 -13.89 -6.10 11.95
N GLU A 68 -14.34 -6.85 12.97
CA GLU A 68 -15.06 -6.26 14.09
C GLU A 68 -14.08 -5.55 15.03
N PRO A 69 -14.42 -4.36 15.56
CA PRO A 69 -13.59 -3.69 16.54
C PRO A 69 -13.46 -4.51 17.84
N VAL A 70 -12.24 -4.57 18.35
CA VAL A 70 -11.94 -5.14 19.68
C VAL A 70 -11.31 -4.05 20.53
N ASP A 71 -11.93 -3.73 21.64
CA ASP A 71 -11.50 -2.63 22.53
C ASP A 71 -11.32 -1.29 21.77
N GLY A 72 -12.21 -1.01 20.81
CA GLY A 72 -12.18 0.21 20.01
C GLY A 72 -11.09 0.28 18.97
N ARG A 73 -10.50 -0.86 18.59
CA ARG A 73 -9.36 -0.94 17.64
C ARG A 73 -9.58 -2.04 16.61
N VAL A 74 -9.14 -1.77 15.39
CA VAL A 74 -8.93 -2.76 14.33
C VAL A 74 -7.52 -2.61 13.79
N THR A 75 -6.85 -3.73 13.54
CA THR A 75 -5.60 -3.80 12.78
C THR A 75 -5.74 -4.87 11.71
N LEU A 76 -5.53 -4.51 10.45
CA LEU A 76 -5.57 -5.40 9.29
C LEU A 76 -4.25 -5.31 8.53
N THR A 77 -3.84 -6.41 7.90
CA THR A 77 -2.60 -6.48 7.12
C THR A 77 -2.91 -6.96 5.71
N PHE A 78 -2.44 -6.21 4.71
CA PHE A 78 -2.42 -6.61 3.32
C PHE A 78 -1.01 -7.06 2.97
N ASP A 79 -0.83 -8.34 2.71
CA ASP A 79 0.47 -8.95 2.39
C ASP A 79 0.60 -9.24 0.89
N GLY A 80 1.84 -9.58 0.46
CA GLY A 80 2.11 -10.01 -0.90
C GLY A 80 1.99 -8.88 -1.93
N LEU A 81 2.28 -7.65 -1.53
CA LEU A 81 2.15 -6.48 -2.37
C LEU A 81 3.44 -6.20 -3.13
N GLU A 82 3.32 -5.70 -4.35
CA GLU A 82 4.45 -5.16 -5.10
C GLU A 82 4.80 -3.75 -4.59
N ALA A 83 6.04 -3.29 -4.85
CA ALA A 83 6.40 -1.90 -4.64
C ALA A 83 5.55 -0.99 -5.53
N GLY A 84 4.98 0.06 -4.96
CA GLY A 84 4.07 0.93 -5.71
C GLY A 84 3.39 1.99 -4.87
N GLU A 85 2.42 2.63 -5.47
CA GLU A 85 1.54 3.61 -4.83
C GLU A 85 0.24 2.95 -4.42
N TYR A 86 -0.21 3.24 -3.21
CA TYR A 86 -1.42 2.70 -2.63
C TYR A 86 -2.21 3.79 -1.91
N ALA A 87 -3.51 3.57 -1.79
CA ALA A 87 -4.40 4.37 -0.96
C ALA A 87 -5.43 3.46 -0.28
N VAL A 88 -5.84 3.83 0.93
CA VAL A 88 -6.83 3.09 1.71
C VAL A 88 -8.07 3.94 1.94
N ARG A 89 -9.23 3.32 1.77
CA ARG A 89 -10.54 3.87 2.15
C ARG A 89 -11.18 2.94 3.17
N ILE A 90 -11.72 3.52 4.22
CA ILE A 90 -12.41 2.77 5.27
C ILE A 90 -13.78 3.37 5.56
N TYR A 91 -14.70 2.54 6.04
CA TYR A 91 -15.90 2.99 6.72
C TYR A 91 -16.30 2.02 7.83
N HIS A 92 -16.97 2.54 8.85
CA HIS A 92 -17.49 1.76 9.96
C HIS A 92 -18.97 1.49 9.73
N ASP A 93 -19.28 0.29 9.24
CA ASP A 93 -20.63 -0.20 9.02
C ASP A 93 -21.27 -0.56 10.37
N GLU A 94 -21.93 0.41 10.99
CA GLU A 94 -22.51 0.28 12.33
C GLU A 94 -23.80 -0.55 12.34
N ASN A 95 -24.52 -0.63 11.21
CA ASN A 95 -25.81 -1.32 11.10
C ASN A 95 -25.70 -2.69 10.42
N ALA A 96 -24.52 -3.08 9.97
CA ALA A 96 -24.18 -4.34 9.30
C ALA A 96 -24.98 -4.57 7.99
N ASP A 97 -25.30 -3.49 7.25
CA ASP A 97 -25.98 -3.58 5.95
C ASP A 97 -25.01 -3.66 4.76
N ARG A 98 -23.71 -3.51 5.00
CA ARG A 98 -22.61 -3.52 4.03
C ARG A 98 -22.70 -2.40 2.99
N GLN A 99 -23.23 -1.27 3.39
CA GLN A 99 -23.36 -0.08 2.57
C GLN A 99 -22.86 1.12 3.34
N PHE A 100 -22.13 2.01 2.68
CA PHE A 100 -21.78 3.29 3.28
C PHE A 100 -23.02 4.20 3.28
N ASN A 101 -23.56 4.45 4.46
CA ASN A 101 -24.82 5.16 4.60
C ASN A 101 -24.67 6.68 4.66
N MET A 102 -25.59 7.37 3.98
CA MET A 102 -25.73 8.82 3.99
C MET A 102 -27.17 9.22 4.26
N ASN A 103 -27.36 10.40 4.87
CA ASN A 103 -28.69 10.97 5.01
C ASN A 103 -29.20 11.56 3.68
N PHE A 104 -30.43 12.08 3.67
CA PHE A 104 -31.05 12.65 2.47
C PHE A 104 -30.34 13.90 1.91
N MET A 105 -29.43 14.52 2.66
CA MET A 105 -28.60 15.64 2.23
C MET A 105 -27.21 15.19 1.71
N GLY A 106 -26.95 13.88 1.65
CA GLY A 106 -25.64 13.33 1.24
C GLY A 106 -24.56 13.45 2.32
N VAL A 107 -24.95 13.65 3.58
CA VAL A 107 -24.00 13.67 4.70
C VAL A 107 -23.85 12.26 5.24
N PRO A 108 -22.60 11.74 5.39
CA PRO A 108 -22.37 10.43 5.98
C PRO A 108 -22.98 10.30 7.38
N THR A 109 -23.69 9.20 7.59
CA THR A 109 -24.26 8.83 8.90
C THR A 109 -23.40 7.81 9.62
N GLU A 110 -22.40 7.25 8.94
CA GLU A 110 -21.39 6.31 9.42
C GLU A 110 -20.00 6.94 9.41
N GLY A 111 -19.12 6.43 10.29
CA GLY A 111 -17.72 6.83 10.31
C GLY A 111 -16.99 6.39 9.05
N TYR A 112 -16.11 7.23 8.52
CA TYR A 112 -15.26 6.91 7.37
C TYR A 112 -13.89 7.54 7.52
N GLY A 113 -12.93 7.07 6.74
CA GLY A 113 -11.57 7.60 6.75
C GLY A 113 -10.79 7.21 5.51
N PHE A 114 -9.61 7.81 5.38
CA PHE A 114 -8.70 7.61 4.26
C PHE A 114 -7.26 7.62 4.75
N SER A 115 -6.37 6.89 4.09
CA SER A 115 -4.94 7.01 4.33
C SER A 115 -4.46 8.46 4.23
N ASN A 116 -3.39 8.80 4.92
CA ASN A 116 -2.89 10.17 5.13
C ASN A 116 -3.87 11.13 5.87
N ASN A 117 -5.01 10.65 6.33
CA ASN A 117 -6.01 11.43 7.07
C ASN A 117 -6.38 12.79 6.44
N PRO A 118 -6.63 12.89 5.12
CA PRO A 118 -7.10 14.12 4.50
C PRO A 118 -8.49 14.48 5.04
N PHE A 119 -8.75 15.77 5.23
CA PHE A 119 -10.05 16.28 5.66
C PHE A 119 -10.73 17.12 4.55
N PRO A 120 -11.21 16.49 3.48
CA PRO A 120 -11.89 17.20 2.41
C PRO A 120 -13.28 17.65 2.88
N ARG A 121 -13.61 18.93 2.63
CA ARG A 121 -14.95 19.46 2.99
C ARG A 121 -15.94 19.14 1.86
N PHE A 122 -17.08 18.55 2.22
CA PHE A 122 -18.23 18.32 1.33
C PHE A 122 -18.00 17.37 0.15
N ARG A 123 -16.98 16.51 0.21
CA ARG A 123 -16.69 15.47 -0.78
C ARG A 123 -15.87 14.34 -0.14
N GLY A 124 -15.70 13.21 -0.83
CA GLY A 124 -14.70 12.21 -0.48
C GLY A 124 -13.28 12.70 -0.80
N ALA A 125 -12.27 12.06 -0.23
CA ALA A 125 -10.89 12.29 -0.63
C ALA A 125 -10.64 11.82 -2.05
N ARG A 126 -9.74 12.49 -2.77
CA ARG A 126 -9.21 12.02 -4.04
C ARG A 126 -8.04 11.08 -3.79
N PHE A 127 -7.69 10.30 -4.80
CA PHE A 127 -6.55 9.40 -4.72
C PHE A 127 -5.24 10.15 -4.38
N ASP A 128 -4.99 11.29 -5.01
CA ASP A 128 -3.81 12.12 -4.78
C ASP A 128 -3.69 12.71 -3.36
N GLU A 129 -4.78 12.72 -2.60
CA GLU A 129 -4.80 13.15 -1.19
C GLU A 129 -4.56 11.99 -0.21
N ALA A 130 -4.86 10.76 -0.64
CA ALA A 130 -4.78 9.55 0.18
C ALA A 130 -3.57 8.66 -0.16
N VAL A 131 -2.90 8.89 -1.29
CA VAL A 131 -1.84 8.03 -1.80
C VAL A 131 -0.57 8.08 -0.96
N PHE A 132 0.03 6.92 -0.74
CA PHE A 132 1.36 6.73 -0.16
C PHE A 132 2.17 5.73 -0.98
N THR A 133 3.49 5.72 -0.82
CA THR A 133 4.39 4.85 -1.57
C THR A 133 4.94 3.75 -0.67
N VAL A 134 4.93 2.52 -1.17
CA VAL A 134 5.48 1.33 -0.50
C VAL A 134 6.65 0.80 -1.31
N ALA A 135 7.80 0.61 -0.67
CA ALA A 135 8.99 0.04 -1.31
C ALA A 135 8.94 -1.51 -1.28
N ALA A 136 9.73 -2.15 -2.14
CA ALA A 136 9.85 -3.60 -2.14
C ALA A 136 10.39 -4.11 -0.79
N GLY A 137 9.70 -5.09 -0.19
CA GLY A 137 10.04 -5.68 1.10
C GLY A 137 9.75 -4.79 2.31
N ASP A 138 9.06 -3.67 2.11
CA ASP A 138 8.66 -2.77 3.19
C ASP A 138 7.43 -3.30 3.94
N ALA A 139 7.35 -2.98 5.23
CA ALA A 139 6.16 -3.14 6.06
C ALA A 139 5.65 -1.74 6.40
N HIS A 140 4.83 -1.17 5.50
CA HIS A 140 4.28 0.17 5.67
C HIS A 140 3.17 0.17 6.72
N GLU A 141 3.24 1.10 7.66
CA GLU A 141 2.21 1.26 8.69
C GLU A 141 1.38 2.51 8.41
N GLU A 142 0.06 2.35 8.38
CA GLU A 142 -0.89 3.43 8.16
C GLU A 142 -1.88 3.48 9.32
N THR A 143 -1.97 4.63 10.00
CA THR A 143 -2.98 4.87 11.04
C THR A 143 -4.03 5.81 10.50
N ILE A 144 -5.29 5.36 10.45
CA ILE A 144 -6.40 6.10 9.88
C ILE A 144 -7.37 6.50 10.99
N GLU A 145 -7.74 7.77 11.00
CA GLU A 145 -8.75 8.33 11.90
C GLU A 145 -10.11 8.32 11.22
N LEU A 146 -11.13 7.91 11.97
CA LEU A 146 -12.52 8.00 11.51
C LEU A 146 -13.04 9.43 11.63
N MET A 147 -13.82 9.85 10.64
CA MET A 147 -14.54 11.11 10.61
C MET A 147 -16.00 10.90 10.18
N GLY A 148 -16.86 11.87 10.40
CA GLY A 148 -18.30 11.73 10.08
C GLY A 148 -19.03 10.77 11.02
N GLY A 149 -20.30 10.51 10.78
CA GLY A 149 -21.10 9.56 11.56
C GLY A 149 -21.08 9.79 13.10
N GLY A 150 -20.67 10.97 13.57
CA GLY A 150 -20.45 11.28 15.00
C GLY A 150 -19.01 11.05 15.50
N TYR A 151 -18.08 10.72 14.62
CA TYR A 151 -16.64 10.81 14.87
C TYR A 151 -16.17 12.24 14.54
N TRP A 152 -15.44 12.89 15.46
CA TRP A 152 -14.97 14.30 15.35
C TRP A 152 -13.63 14.48 16.05
#